data_a12573888e846877eb36409996b86dd0
#
_entry.id   a12573888e846877eb36409996b86dd0
#
_cell.length_a   1.000
_cell.length_b   1.000
_cell.length_c   1.000
_cell.angle_alpha   90.00
_cell.angle_beta   90.00
_cell.angle_gamma   90.00
#
_symmetry.space_group_name_H-M   'P 1'
#
loop_
_entity.id
_entity.type
_entity.pdbx_description
1 polymer ?
#
loop_
_entity_poly.entity_id
_entity_poly.type
_entity_poly.pdbx_seq_one_letter_code
_entity_poly.pdbx_strand_id
1 'polypeptide(L)'
;MSIQVHGSTPPVVSVRRLVKRYENRVAVNRISFDIAPGEIFALLGPNGAGKSTTMKMLSTLATPTSGHANIAGYNVLSQSREVRRRIGLVFQEPSLDRQLTLEENLRFHAIVYGLPKREVESRVQYTLGLVNLWPYRHEMVSRLSGGMARRLEIGRALLHQPDVLFLDEPTVGLDPPSRTRIWTEVRRLRELTGLTVLMTTHYMDEAEYADRIAIMTGGEIVAIDSPASLKGAVGLDRVRLHTTDDEFTVQTLAAAGLSAWVDEGSIVVYLPDAEREVSWLLSLIRVPILSMNVQRPSLDDVFLHFTERSLAGNPKPAPRAITQRGDTR
;
A
#
# COMPACT_ATOMS: atom_id res chain seq x y z
N MET A 1 10.13 4.63 39.91
CA MET A 1 10.01 3.49 38.99
C MET A 1 9.83 4.08 37.59
N SER A 2 10.96 4.24 36.88
CA SER A 2 11.00 5.00 35.62
C SER A 2 10.55 4.08 34.49
N ILE A 3 9.45 4.46 33.83
CA ILE A 3 8.98 3.80 32.61
C ILE A 3 9.99 4.12 31.50
N GLN A 4 10.74 3.12 31.07
CA GLN A 4 11.56 3.20 29.86
C GLN A 4 10.60 3.29 28.66
N VAL A 5 10.48 4.50 28.11
CA VAL A 5 9.89 4.73 26.79
C VAL A 5 10.84 4.08 25.78
N HIS A 6 10.41 3.01 25.14
CA HIS A 6 11.12 2.42 24.01
C HIS A 6 11.20 3.51 22.94
N GLY A 7 12.42 3.94 22.65
CA GLY A 7 12.71 4.98 21.67
C GLY A 7 12.26 4.53 20.27
N SER A 8 11.06 4.92 19.86
CA SER A 8 10.64 4.78 18.48
C SER A 8 11.48 5.73 17.62
N THR A 9 12.17 5.18 16.63
CA THR A 9 12.86 5.98 15.61
C THR A 9 11.90 7.05 15.07
N PRO A 10 12.31 8.32 14.99
CA PRO A 10 11.42 9.38 14.50
C PRO A 10 10.95 9.07 13.08
N PRO A 11 9.69 9.39 12.73
CA PRO A 11 9.15 9.12 11.41
C PRO A 11 9.91 9.91 10.35
N VAL A 12 10.17 9.29 9.19
CA VAL A 12 10.81 9.95 8.05
C VAL A 12 9.84 10.86 7.31
N VAL A 13 8.55 10.52 7.31
CA VAL A 13 7.46 11.41 6.84
C VAL A 13 6.49 11.63 7.98
N SER A 14 6.19 12.89 8.27
CA SER A 14 5.22 13.27 9.30
C SER A 14 4.25 14.28 8.74
N VAL A 15 2.96 13.96 8.79
CA VAL A 15 1.86 14.79 8.27
C VAL A 15 0.88 15.09 9.40
N ARG A 16 0.54 16.37 9.60
CA ARG A 16 -0.34 16.83 10.68
C ARG A 16 -1.40 17.78 10.15
N ARG A 17 -2.65 17.34 10.18
CA ARG A 17 -3.86 18.08 9.77
C ARG A 17 -3.69 18.81 8.45
N LEU A 18 -3.11 18.13 7.45
CA LEU A 18 -2.79 18.70 6.15
C LEU A 18 -4.07 18.96 5.36
N VAL A 19 -4.19 20.16 4.79
CA VAL A 19 -5.37 20.59 4.02
C VAL A 19 -4.94 21.15 2.67
N LYS A 20 -5.68 20.78 1.63
CA LYS A 20 -5.62 21.45 0.32
C LYS A 20 -7.00 21.82 -0.17
N ARG A 21 -7.20 23.12 -0.40
CA ARG A 21 -8.39 23.66 -1.02
C ARG A 21 -8.03 24.27 -2.36
N TYR A 22 -8.80 23.96 -3.38
CA TYR A 22 -8.79 24.61 -4.68
C TYR A 22 -10.13 25.32 -4.85
N GLU A 23 -10.12 26.65 -4.92
CA GLU A 23 -11.33 27.45 -5.04
C GLU A 23 -12.47 26.96 -4.11
N ASN A 24 -13.49 26.30 -4.69
CA ASN A 24 -14.66 25.83 -3.95
C ASN A 24 -14.58 24.35 -3.52
N ARG A 25 -13.45 23.64 -3.81
CA ARG A 25 -13.32 22.22 -3.50
C ARG A 25 -12.20 21.98 -2.47
N VAL A 26 -12.51 21.25 -1.41
CA VAL A 26 -11.52 20.70 -0.50
C VAL A 26 -11.05 19.38 -1.08
N ALA A 27 -9.83 19.34 -1.61
CA ALA A 27 -9.26 18.13 -2.21
C ALA A 27 -8.60 17.22 -1.17
N VAL A 28 -8.09 17.80 -0.06
CA VAL A 28 -7.52 17.09 1.08
C VAL A 28 -7.98 17.81 2.34
N ASN A 29 -8.57 17.07 3.29
CA ASN A 29 -9.19 17.60 4.50
C ASN A 29 -8.54 17.03 5.76
N ARG A 30 -7.66 17.80 6.39
CA ARG A 30 -7.04 17.58 7.72
C ARG A 30 -6.45 16.17 7.93
N ILE A 31 -5.84 15.59 6.88
CA ILE A 31 -5.20 14.28 7.01
C ILE A 31 -3.98 14.33 7.94
N SER A 32 -3.76 13.25 8.67
CA SER A 32 -2.61 13.08 9.56
C SER A 32 -2.12 11.63 9.51
N PHE A 33 -0.81 11.44 9.31
CA PHE A 33 -0.16 10.13 9.34
C PHE A 33 1.35 10.29 9.49
N ASP A 34 2.00 9.20 9.87
CA ASP A 34 3.46 9.08 9.96
C ASP A 34 3.93 7.88 9.15
N ILE A 35 5.12 7.96 8.57
CA ILE A 35 5.80 6.84 7.90
C ILE A 35 7.14 6.62 8.57
N ALA A 36 7.39 5.39 9.01
CA ALA A 36 8.65 5.00 9.63
C ALA A 36 9.77 4.84 8.56
N PRO A 37 11.05 4.98 8.93
CA PRO A 37 12.15 4.65 8.04
C PRO A 37 12.07 3.19 7.54
N GLY A 38 12.26 2.98 6.23
CA GLY A 38 12.21 1.67 5.61
C GLY A 38 10.80 1.08 5.45
N GLU A 39 9.74 1.84 5.72
CA GLU A 39 8.35 1.41 5.55
C GLU A 39 7.88 1.61 4.08
N ILE A 40 7.09 0.66 3.57
CA ILE A 40 6.26 0.85 2.37
C ILE A 40 4.86 1.26 2.83
N PHE A 41 4.47 2.49 2.57
CA PHE A 41 3.18 3.06 2.97
C PHE A 41 2.32 3.37 1.74
N ALA A 42 1.08 2.90 1.72
CA ALA A 42 0.16 3.12 0.61
C ALA A 42 -0.93 4.12 0.97
N LEU A 43 -1.21 5.07 0.07
CA LEU A 43 -2.45 5.82 0.03
C LEU A 43 -3.38 5.13 -0.97
N LEU A 44 -4.38 4.40 -0.47
CA LEU A 44 -5.36 3.66 -1.25
C LEU A 44 -6.67 4.43 -1.34
N GLY A 45 -7.29 4.48 -2.50
CA GLY A 45 -8.60 5.11 -2.65
C GLY A 45 -8.99 5.34 -4.11
N PRO A 46 -10.25 5.72 -4.38
CA PRO A 46 -10.74 5.96 -5.73
C PRO A 46 -10.11 7.20 -6.36
N ASN A 47 -10.38 7.38 -7.66
CA ASN A 47 -10.00 8.60 -8.35
C ASN A 47 -10.70 9.81 -7.71
N GLY A 48 -9.94 10.88 -7.47
CA GLY A 48 -10.44 12.08 -6.80
C GLY A 48 -10.48 12.02 -5.26
N ALA A 49 -10.01 10.93 -4.62
CA ALA A 49 -9.93 10.81 -3.16
C ALA A 49 -8.91 11.75 -2.49
N GLY A 50 -8.03 12.39 -3.27
CA GLY A 50 -7.00 13.30 -2.74
C GLY A 50 -5.58 12.73 -2.73
N LYS A 51 -5.35 11.49 -3.16
CA LYS A 51 -4.05 10.79 -3.16
C LYS A 51 -2.94 11.59 -3.86
N SER A 52 -3.11 11.86 -5.17
CA SER A 52 -2.10 12.61 -5.96
C SER A 52 -1.98 14.06 -5.49
N THR A 53 -3.04 14.67 -4.94
CA THR A 53 -2.95 15.99 -4.31
C THR A 53 -2.08 15.95 -3.06
N THR A 54 -2.23 14.92 -2.22
CA THR A 54 -1.37 14.69 -1.05
C THR A 54 0.08 14.50 -1.49
N MET A 55 0.32 13.64 -2.48
CA MET A 55 1.63 13.41 -3.07
C MET A 55 2.27 14.72 -3.58
N LYS A 56 1.51 15.56 -4.31
CA LYS A 56 1.99 16.86 -4.80
C LYS A 56 2.35 17.83 -3.67
N MET A 57 1.61 17.83 -2.55
CA MET A 57 1.97 18.66 -1.40
C MET A 57 3.26 18.18 -0.72
N LEU A 58 3.40 16.88 -0.51
CA LEU A 58 4.58 16.28 0.11
C LEU A 58 5.82 16.44 -0.77
N SER A 59 5.67 16.32 -2.09
CA SER A 59 6.78 16.55 -3.04
C SER A 59 7.07 18.02 -3.32
N THR A 60 6.43 18.94 -2.60
CA THR A 60 6.59 20.41 -2.76
C THR A 60 6.11 20.97 -4.12
N LEU A 61 5.35 20.21 -4.89
CA LEU A 61 4.77 20.65 -6.17
C LEU A 61 3.47 21.44 -5.98
N ALA A 62 2.84 21.30 -4.82
CA ALA A 62 1.67 22.09 -4.45
C ALA A 62 1.80 22.60 -3.01
N THR A 63 1.47 23.86 -2.79
CA THR A 63 1.45 24.44 -1.45
C THR A 63 0.22 23.98 -0.67
N PRO A 64 0.35 23.40 0.53
CA PRO A 64 -0.79 23.17 1.42
C PRO A 64 -1.52 24.47 1.76
N THR A 65 -2.84 24.38 1.92
CA THR A 65 -3.66 25.51 2.39
C THR A 65 -3.49 25.73 3.89
N SER A 66 -3.36 24.63 4.66
CA SER A 66 -3.07 24.64 6.09
C SER A 66 -2.53 23.28 6.54
N GLY A 67 -2.10 23.18 7.80
CA GLY A 67 -1.46 21.99 8.35
C GLY A 67 0.04 22.00 8.12
N HIS A 68 0.71 20.90 8.51
CA HIS A 68 2.17 20.77 8.44
C HIS A 68 2.56 19.41 7.90
N ALA A 69 3.66 19.37 7.14
CA ALA A 69 4.30 18.13 6.75
C ALA A 69 5.82 18.29 6.79
N ASN A 70 6.50 17.26 7.29
CA ASN A 70 7.95 17.17 7.32
C ASN A 70 8.40 15.88 6.64
N ILE A 71 9.51 15.96 5.90
CA ILE A 71 10.14 14.82 5.24
C ILE A 71 11.62 14.84 5.59
N ALA A 72 12.13 13.74 6.12
CA ALA A 72 13.50 13.60 6.61
C ALA A 72 13.92 14.76 7.53
N GLY A 73 13.00 15.24 8.38
CA GLY A 73 13.20 16.36 9.30
C GLY A 73 13.00 17.76 8.70
N TYR A 74 12.77 17.89 7.38
CA TYR A 74 12.61 19.18 6.70
C TYR A 74 11.14 19.50 6.41
N ASN A 75 10.74 20.75 6.68
CA ASN A 75 9.38 21.21 6.43
C ASN A 75 9.13 21.45 4.93
N VAL A 76 8.02 20.92 4.40
CA VAL A 76 7.71 20.98 2.96
C VAL A 76 7.47 22.39 2.43
N LEU A 77 7.11 23.37 3.30
CA LEU A 77 6.88 24.76 2.91
C LEU A 77 8.17 25.60 3.00
N SER A 78 8.77 25.64 4.18
CA SER A 78 9.89 26.53 4.46
C SER A 78 11.25 26.00 3.98
N GLN A 79 11.38 24.68 3.81
CA GLN A 79 12.62 23.99 3.45
C GLN A 79 12.46 23.12 2.20
N SER A 80 11.65 23.57 1.25
CA SER A 80 11.28 22.79 0.05
C SER A 80 12.47 22.31 -0.78
N ARG A 81 13.58 23.07 -0.80
CA ARG A 81 14.80 22.67 -1.51
C ARG A 81 15.45 21.44 -0.87
N GLU A 82 15.50 21.40 0.46
CA GLU A 82 16.06 20.26 1.21
C GLU A 82 15.16 19.04 1.10
N VAL A 83 13.83 19.22 1.15
CA VAL A 83 12.88 18.15 0.89
C VAL A 83 13.12 17.51 -0.49
N ARG A 84 13.24 18.32 -1.56
CA ARG A 84 13.48 17.82 -2.92
C ARG A 84 14.78 17.03 -3.08
N ARG A 85 15.77 17.27 -2.25
CA ARG A 85 17.02 16.51 -2.22
C ARG A 85 16.88 15.14 -1.54
N ARG A 86 15.87 14.99 -0.69
CA ARG A 86 15.61 13.79 0.12
C ARG A 86 14.56 12.87 -0.47
N ILE A 87 13.88 13.30 -1.55
CA ILE A 87 12.83 12.51 -2.19
C ILE A 87 13.20 12.13 -3.62
N GLY A 88 12.92 10.89 -3.99
CA GLY A 88 12.79 10.47 -5.38
C GLY A 88 11.32 10.50 -5.76
N LEU A 89 11.00 10.91 -6.97
CA LEU A 89 9.61 11.01 -7.43
C LEU A 89 9.42 10.34 -8.78
N VAL A 90 8.47 9.43 -8.85
CA VAL A 90 8.00 8.78 -10.07
C VAL A 90 6.54 9.16 -10.27
N PHE A 91 6.25 9.88 -11.34
CA PHE A 91 4.90 10.32 -11.69
C PHE A 91 4.10 9.21 -12.38
N GLN A 92 2.80 9.39 -12.44
CA GLN A 92 1.91 8.54 -13.22
C GLN A 92 2.25 8.60 -14.72
N GLU A 93 2.50 9.80 -15.25
CA GLU A 93 2.90 10.00 -16.64
C GLU A 93 4.40 9.74 -16.83
N PRO A 94 4.79 9.03 -17.91
CA PRO A 94 6.20 8.83 -18.25
C PRO A 94 6.94 10.15 -18.46
N SER A 95 8.14 10.26 -17.90
CA SER A 95 8.96 11.47 -17.95
C SER A 95 10.40 11.24 -18.41
N LEU A 96 10.63 10.11 -19.10
CA LEU A 96 11.89 9.80 -19.76
C LEU A 96 11.95 10.43 -21.16
N ASP A 97 13.13 10.89 -21.55
CA ASP A 97 13.35 11.30 -22.92
C ASP A 97 13.49 10.06 -23.81
N ARG A 98 12.57 9.92 -24.76
CA ARG A 98 12.49 8.75 -25.65
C ARG A 98 13.56 8.74 -26.76
N GLN A 99 14.22 9.88 -26.98
CA GLN A 99 15.27 10.05 -27.99
C GLN A 99 16.67 9.76 -27.43
N LEU A 100 16.78 9.55 -26.13
CA LEU A 100 18.02 9.21 -25.45
C LEU A 100 18.08 7.71 -25.12
N THR A 101 19.29 7.21 -24.96
CA THR A 101 19.54 5.88 -24.38
C THR A 101 19.26 5.89 -22.88
N LEU A 102 19.22 4.70 -22.27
CA LEU A 102 19.02 4.59 -20.82
C LEU A 102 20.13 5.34 -20.05
N GLU A 103 21.36 5.14 -20.48
CA GLU A 103 22.53 5.76 -19.86
C GLU A 103 22.53 7.28 -20.01
N GLU A 104 22.20 7.80 -21.18
CA GLU A 104 22.12 9.24 -21.45
C GLU A 104 21.00 9.89 -20.62
N ASN A 105 19.83 9.26 -20.48
CA ASN A 105 18.77 9.72 -19.59
C ASN A 105 19.26 9.88 -18.15
N LEU A 106 19.94 8.86 -17.62
CA LEU A 106 20.44 8.91 -16.25
C LEU A 106 21.57 9.92 -16.09
N ARG A 107 22.51 10.04 -17.06
CA ARG A 107 23.56 11.06 -17.04
C ARG A 107 22.98 12.48 -17.01
N PHE A 108 21.99 12.73 -17.88
CA PHE A 108 21.29 14.01 -17.90
C PHE A 108 20.69 14.35 -16.52
N HIS A 109 19.96 13.41 -15.94
CA HIS A 109 19.37 13.63 -14.63
C HIS A 109 20.39 13.74 -13.49
N ALA A 110 21.50 12.99 -13.55
CA ALA A 110 22.59 13.13 -12.59
C ALA A 110 23.16 14.57 -12.56
N ILE A 111 23.31 15.18 -13.74
CA ILE A 111 23.74 16.57 -13.87
C ILE A 111 22.66 17.53 -13.30
N VAL A 112 21.38 17.31 -13.64
CA VAL A 112 20.26 18.11 -13.13
C VAL A 112 20.17 18.08 -11.59
N TYR A 113 20.42 16.91 -10.99
CA TYR A 113 20.48 16.75 -9.54
C TYR A 113 21.75 17.34 -8.91
N GLY A 114 22.71 17.80 -9.74
CA GLY A 114 23.97 18.42 -9.28
C GLY A 114 24.99 17.43 -8.75
N LEU A 115 24.98 16.19 -9.22
CA LEU A 115 26.01 15.21 -8.86
C LEU A 115 27.38 15.67 -9.35
N PRO A 116 28.46 15.49 -8.57
CA PRO A 116 29.80 15.79 -9.00
C PRO A 116 30.18 15.00 -10.27
N LYS A 117 30.77 15.65 -11.25
CA LYS A 117 31.13 15.01 -12.54
C LYS A 117 31.86 13.67 -12.38
N ARG A 118 32.78 13.59 -11.40
CA ARG A 118 33.55 12.36 -11.09
C ARG A 118 32.71 11.20 -10.59
N GLU A 119 31.49 11.46 -10.11
CA GLU A 119 30.59 10.45 -9.54
C GLU A 119 29.49 10.00 -10.51
N VAL A 120 29.27 10.75 -11.60
CA VAL A 120 28.17 10.51 -12.53
C VAL A 120 28.23 9.08 -13.11
N GLU A 121 29.38 8.67 -13.65
CA GLU A 121 29.52 7.36 -14.32
C GLU A 121 29.28 6.20 -13.35
N SER A 122 29.94 6.22 -12.21
CA SER A 122 29.77 5.18 -11.18
C SER A 122 28.33 5.13 -10.67
N ARG A 123 27.68 6.28 -10.53
CA ARG A 123 26.30 6.37 -10.08
C ARG A 123 25.31 5.85 -11.12
N VAL A 124 25.50 6.17 -12.39
CA VAL A 124 24.70 5.65 -13.50
C VAL A 124 24.84 4.13 -13.61
N GLN A 125 26.08 3.61 -13.57
CA GLN A 125 26.33 2.19 -13.58
C GLN A 125 25.66 1.48 -12.40
N TYR A 126 25.86 1.99 -11.18
CA TYR A 126 25.25 1.45 -9.97
C TYR A 126 23.72 1.42 -10.09
N THR A 127 23.13 2.55 -10.52
CA THR A 127 21.66 2.68 -10.62
C THR A 127 21.07 1.75 -11.67
N LEU A 128 21.67 1.65 -12.86
CA LEU A 128 21.23 0.69 -13.90
C LEU A 128 21.36 -0.76 -13.43
N GLY A 129 22.42 -1.06 -12.68
CA GLY A 129 22.58 -2.37 -12.04
C GLY A 129 21.49 -2.63 -11.00
N LEU A 130 21.20 -1.64 -10.18
CA LEU A 130 20.19 -1.72 -9.11
C LEU A 130 18.78 -2.05 -9.63
N VAL A 131 18.40 -1.51 -10.81
CA VAL A 131 17.10 -1.77 -11.45
C VAL A 131 17.17 -2.86 -12.54
N ASN A 132 18.25 -3.63 -12.60
CA ASN A 132 18.47 -4.72 -13.55
C ASN A 132 18.35 -4.28 -15.03
N LEU A 133 18.89 -3.10 -15.37
CA LEU A 133 18.87 -2.55 -16.73
C LEU A 133 20.25 -2.28 -17.30
N TRP A 134 21.35 -2.60 -16.61
CA TRP A 134 22.71 -2.39 -17.09
C TRP A 134 23.02 -3.03 -18.47
N PRO A 135 22.55 -4.26 -18.80
CA PRO A 135 22.76 -4.84 -20.10
C PRO A 135 22.15 -4.04 -21.26
N TYR A 136 21.12 -3.24 -20.97
CA TYR A 136 20.36 -2.45 -21.96
C TYR A 136 20.77 -0.97 -21.99
N ARG A 137 21.85 -0.58 -21.32
CA ARG A 137 22.24 0.83 -21.13
C ARG A 137 22.35 1.66 -22.39
N HIS A 138 22.71 1.04 -23.53
CA HIS A 138 22.86 1.68 -24.83
C HIS A 138 21.58 1.61 -25.70
N GLU A 139 20.53 0.96 -25.22
CA GLU A 139 19.25 0.93 -25.92
C GLU A 139 18.54 2.28 -25.81
N MET A 140 17.81 2.64 -26.85
CA MET A 140 16.94 3.83 -26.85
C MET A 140 15.72 3.59 -25.96
N VAL A 141 15.33 4.58 -25.16
CA VAL A 141 14.13 4.50 -24.30
C VAL A 141 12.86 4.20 -25.11
N SER A 142 12.79 4.67 -26.36
CA SER A 142 11.65 4.41 -27.27
C SER A 142 11.44 2.93 -27.59
N ARG A 143 12.45 2.06 -27.38
CA ARG A 143 12.39 0.61 -27.65
C ARG A 143 12.06 -0.23 -26.42
N LEU A 144 11.97 0.40 -25.24
CA LEU A 144 11.70 -0.31 -24.00
C LEU A 144 10.26 -0.79 -23.91
N SER A 145 10.05 -1.95 -23.27
CA SER A 145 8.72 -2.31 -22.77
C SER A 145 8.28 -1.34 -21.66
N GLY A 146 6.96 -1.22 -21.43
CA GLY A 146 6.42 -0.36 -20.37
C GLY A 146 7.03 -0.66 -19.00
N GLY A 147 7.19 -1.95 -18.65
CA GLY A 147 7.83 -2.36 -17.40
C GLY A 147 9.32 -2.00 -17.32
N MET A 148 10.08 -2.07 -18.43
CA MET A 148 11.47 -1.60 -18.47
C MET A 148 11.56 -0.09 -18.31
N ALA A 149 10.71 0.67 -19.02
CA ALA A 149 10.65 2.12 -18.88
C ALA A 149 10.32 2.52 -17.43
N ARG A 150 9.36 1.84 -16.78
CA ARG A 150 9.02 2.11 -15.38
C ARG A 150 10.17 1.81 -14.42
N ARG A 151 10.91 0.72 -14.63
CA ARG A 151 12.11 0.45 -13.83
C ARG A 151 13.19 1.52 -14.02
N LEU A 152 13.35 2.04 -15.24
CA LEU A 152 14.28 3.14 -15.51
C LEU A 152 13.86 4.42 -14.81
N GLU A 153 12.56 4.75 -14.76
CA GLU A 153 12.05 5.88 -14.00
C GLU A 153 12.32 5.75 -12.50
N ILE A 154 12.11 4.56 -11.94
CA ILE A 154 12.48 4.27 -10.54
C ILE A 154 13.98 4.46 -10.35
N GLY A 155 14.82 3.90 -11.23
CA GLY A 155 16.26 4.10 -11.18
C GLY A 155 16.64 5.58 -11.22
N ARG A 156 16.07 6.35 -12.14
CA ARG A 156 16.27 7.79 -12.23
C ARG A 156 15.94 8.52 -10.91
N ALA A 157 14.83 8.16 -10.28
CA ALA A 157 14.43 8.73 -9.00
C ALA A 157 15.38 8.37 -7.84
N LEU A 158 16.18 7.29 -7.99
CA LEU A 158 17.15 6.84 -6.99
C LEU A 158 18.58 7.37 -7.22
N LEU A 159 18.85 8.06 -8.33
CA LEU A 159 20.20 8.54 -8.71
C LEU A 159 20.90 9.34 -7.60
N HIS A 160 20.18 10.19 -6.91
CA HIS A 160 20.70 11.09 -5.86
C HIS A 160 20.55 10.50 -4.45
N GLN A 161 20.22 9.20 -4.33
CA GLN A 161 20.05 8.47 -3.06
C GLN A 161 19.06 9.15 -2.10
N PRO A 162 17.78 9.25 -2.47
CA PRO A 162 16.78 9.84 -1.62
C PRO A 162 16.50 8.98 -0.37
N ASP A 163 16.03 9.62 0.70
CA ASP A 163 15.54 8.94 1.90
C ASP A 163 14.13 8.31 1.68
N VAL A 164 13.34 8.93 0.79
CA VAL A 164 11.96 8.51 0.50
C VAL A 164 11.71 8.47 -1.00
N LEU A 165 11.18 7.37 -1.50
CA LEU A 165 10.71 7.23 -2.87
C LEU A 165 9.19 7.42 -2.93
N PHE A 166 8.74 8.38 -3.72
CA PHE A 166 7.33 8.64 -4.01
C PHE A 166 6.95 8.00 -5.34
N LEU A 167 5.90 7.16 -5.33
CA LEU A 167 5.38 6.46 -6.49
C LEU A 167 3.90 6.82 -6.69
N ASP A 168 3.60 7.71 -7.64
CA ASP A 168 2.22 8.10 -7.93
C ASP A 168 1.63 7.18 -9.01
N GLU A 169 0.77 6.23 -8.58
CA GLU A 169 0.13 5.21 -9.41
C GLU A 169 1.11 4.51 -10.38
N PRO A 170 2.18 3.86 -9.86
CA PRO A 170 3.35 3.49 -10.66
C PRO A 170 3.11 2.41 -11.72
N THR A 171 2.00 1.70 -11.68
CA THR A 171 1.75 0.55 -12.54
C THR A 171 0.54 0.74 -13.46
N VAL A 172 -0.05 1.93 -13.47
CA VAL A 172 -1.15 2.26 -14.39
C VAL A 172 -0.69 2.06 -15.84
N GLY A 173 -1.52 1.35 -16.63
CA GLY A 173 -1.23 1.03 -18.02
C GLY A 173 -0.28 -0.16 -18.24
N LEU A 174 0.17 -0.84 -17.17
CA LEU A 174 0.96 -2.07 -17.27
C LEU A 174 0.07 -3.31 -17.20
N ASP A 175 0.50 -4.38 -17.86
CA ASP A 175 -0.09 -5.70 -17.76
C ASP A 175 0.14 -6.33 -16.36
N PRO A 176 -0.71 -7.27 -15.89
CA PRO A 176 -0.59 -7.85 -14.55
C PRO A 176 0.79 -8.45 -14.22
N PRO A 177 1.45 -9.22 -15.11
CA PRO A 177 2.80 -9.71 -14.84
C PRO A 177 3.83 -8.59 -14.65
N SER A 178 3.73 -7.50 -15.41
CA SER A 178 4.61 -6.35 -15.28
C SER A 178 4.38 -5.60 -13.96
N ARG A 179 3.14 -5.47 -13.48
CA ARG A 179 2.82 -4.89 -12.16
C ARG A 179 3.50 -5.67 -11.04
N THR A 180 3.31 -6.99 -11.01
CA THR A 180 3.94 -7.88 -10.01
C THR A 180 5.46 -7.72 -9.99
N ARG A 181 6.10 -7.65 -11.17
CA ARG A 181 7.55 -7.45 -11.28
C ARG A 181 8.01 -6.11 -10.70
N ILE A 182 7.24 -5.02 -10.93
CA ILE A 182 7.57 -3.70 -10.36
C ILE A 182 7.53 -3.76 -8.83
N TRP A 183 6.50 -4.36 -8.23
CA TRP A 183 6.40 -4.45 -6.76
C TRP A 183 7.45 -5.37 -6.15
N THR A 184 7.76 -6.49 -6.80
CA THR A 184 8.88 -7.36 -6.40
C THR A 184 10.20 -6.58 -6.41
N GLU A 185 10.42 -5.75 -7.43
CA GLU A 185 11.61 -4.93 -7.53
C GLU A 185 11.65 -3.83 -6.46
N VAL A 186 10.55 -3.15 -6.20
CA VAL A 186 10.45 -2.12 -5.13
C VAL A 186 10.76 -2.74 -3.76
N ARG A 187 10.22 -3.92 -3.45
CA ARG A 187 10.55 -4.64 -2.21
C ARG A 187 12.04 -4.98 -2.12
N ARG A 188 12.61 -5.52 -3.21
CA ARG A 188 14.05 -5.83 -3.29
C ARG A 188 14.91 -4.57 -3.08
N LEU A 189 14.54 -3.45 -3.69
CA LEU A 189 15.22 -2.17 -3.52
C LEU A 189 15.18 -1.71 -2.06
N ARG A 190 14.02 -1.79 -1.42
CA ARG A 190 13.85 -1.49 0.01
C ARG A 190 14.78 -2.35 0.89
N GLU A 191 14.81 -3.67 0.67
CA GLU A 191 15.67 -4.59 1.43
C GLU A 191 17.16 -4.28 1.27
N LEU A 192 17.59 -3.92 0.05
CA LEU A 192 18.98 -3.61 -0.25
C LEU A 192 19.45 -2.26 0.27
N THR A 193 18.57 -1.27 0.31
CA THR A 193 18.95 0.14 0.55
C THR A 193 18.36 0.76 1.81
N GLY A 194 17.40 0.08 2.47
CA GLY A 194 16.64 0.67 3.59
C GLY A 194 15.67 1.77 3.15
N LEU A 195 15.34 1.83 1.85
CA LEU A 195 14.52 2.88 1.24
C LEU A 195 13.11 2.91 1.84
N THR A 196 12.63 4.09 2.20
CA THR A 196 11.22 4.30 2.54
C THR A 196 10.42 4.58 1.27
N VAL A 197 9.22 4.03 1.18
CA VAL A 197 8.37 4.19 -0.01
C VAL A 197 7.00 4.73 0.39
N LEU A 198 6.56 5.81 -0.25
CA LEU A 198 5.18 6.28 -0.23
C LEU A 198 4.58 6.07 -1.61
N MET A 199 3.55 5.24 -1.70
CA MET A 199 2.87 4.98 -2.96
C MET A 199 1.40 5.42 -2.93
N THR A 200 0.88 5.79 -4.09
CA THR A 200 -0.56 5.93 -4.30
C THR A 200 -1.06 4.84 -5.23
N THR A 201 -2.22 4.31 -4.98
CA THR A 201 -2.88 3.35 -5.86
C THR A 201 -4.40 3.37 -5.68
N HIS A 202 -5.11 2.92 -6.69
CA HIS A 202 -6.53 2.57 -6.62
C HIS A 202 -6.74 1.05 -6.81
N TYR A 203 -5.66 0.28 -6.96
CA TYR A 203 -5.67 -1.17 -7.07
C TYR A 203 -5.41 -1.81 -5.70
N MET A 204 -6.34 -2.67 -5.26
CA MET A 204 -6.27 -3.34 -3.96
C MET A 204 -5.11 -4.35 -3.89
N ASP A 205 -4.87 -5.07 -4.98
CA ASP A 205 -3.77 -6.02 -5.12
C ASP A 205 -2.39 -5.37 -4.98
N GLU A 206 -2.25 -4.10 -5.37
CA GLU A 206 -1.01 -3.34 -5.16
C GLU A 206 -0.83 -2.91 -3.70
N ALA A 207 -1.92 -2.52 -3.04
CA ALA A 207 -1.86 -2.11 -1.64
C ALA A 207 -1.41 -3.26 -0.71
N GLU A 208 -1.59 -4.53 -1.12
CA GLU A 208 -1.08 -5.71 -0.41
C GLU A 208 0.46 -5.73 -0.27
N TYR A 209 1.18 -4.99 -1.11
CA TYR A 209 2.64 -4.89 -1.01
C TYR A 209 3.10 -3.92 0.08
N ALA A 210 2.20 -3.10 0.63
CA ALA A 210 2.52 -2.13 1.67
C ALA A 210 2.57 -2.77 3.07
N ASP A 211 3.40 -2.20 3.94
CA ASP A 211 3.40 -2.55 5.37
C ASP A 211 2.16 -1.95 6.07
N ARG A 212 1.77 -0.72 5.66
CA ARG A 212 0.56 -0.05 6.13
C ARG A 212 -0.15 0.68 4.99
N ILE A 213 -1.47 0.72 5.09
CA ILE A 213 -2.37 1.35 4.12
C ILE A 213 -3.17 2.43 4.82
N ALA A 214 -3.19 3.64 4.26
CA ALA A 214 -4.17 4.66 4.57
C ALA A 214 -5.27 4.65 3.51
N ILE A 215 -6.49 4.33 3.89
CA ILE A 215 -7.65 4.36 3.00
C ILE A 215 -8.18 5.79 2.96
N MET A 216 -8.20 6.37 1.74
CA MET A 216 -8.65 7.73 1.50
C MET A 216 -9.96 7.75 0.72
N THR A 217 -10.91 8.57 1.18
CA THR A 217 -12.15 8.88 0.46
C THR A 217 -12.57 10.33 0.75
N GLY A 218 -13.10 11.04 -0.24
CA GLY A 218 -13.58 12.42 -0.05
C GLY A 218 -12.55 13.42 0.48
N GLY A 219 -11.25 13.16 0.30
CA GLY A 219 -10.17 14.00 0.83
C GLY A 219 -9.76 13.67 2.27
N GLU A 220 -10.34 12.67 2.90
CA GLU A 220 -10.06 12.27 4.28
C GLU A 220 -9.46 10.87 4.34
N ILE A 221 -8.74 10.56 5.42
CA ILE A 221 -8.29 9.22 5.74
C ILE A 221 -9.32 8.59 6.68
N VAL A 222 -9.92 7.48 6.28
CA VAL A 222 -10.96 6.78 7.04
C VAL A 222 -10.43 5.59 7.85
N ALA A 223 -9.28 5.03 7.46
CA ALA A 223 -8.59 3.98 8.20
C ALA A 223 -7.08 3.99 7.88
N ILE A 224 -6.25 3.61 8.84
CA ILE A 224 -4.81 3.34 8.67
C ILE A 224 -4.45 2.11 9.48
N ASP A 225 -3.98 1.07 8.81
CA ASP A 225 -3.39 -0.10 9.48
C ASP A 225 -2.63 -0.98 8.46
N SER A 226 -2.08 -2.10 8.92
CA SER A 226 -1.54 -3.14 8.05
C SER A 226 -2.65 -3.79 7.21
N PRO A 227 -2.36 -4.35 6.03
CA PRO A 227 -3.34 -5.09 5.24
C PRO A 227 -4.05 -6.18 6.05
N ALA A 228 -3.32 -6.92 6.86
CA ALA A 228 -3.86 -7.98 7.70
C ALA A 228 -4.83 -7.45 8.76
N SER A 229 -4.46 -6.36 9.47
CA SER A 229 -5.32 -5.75 10.49
C SER A 229 -6.60 -5.17 9.88
N LEU A 230 -6.49 -4.51 8.71
CA LEU A 230 -7.65 -3.95 7.99
C LEU A 230 -8.63 -5.04 7.57
N LYS A 231 -8.14 -6.16 7.05
CA LYS A 231 -8.97 -7.32 6.69
C LYS A 231 -9.66 -7.91 7.91
N GLY A 232 -8.92 -8.09 9.02
CA GLY A 232 -9.48 -8.59 10.27
C GLY A 232 -10.55 -7.68 10.90
N ALA A 233 -10.49 -6.36 10.64
CA ALA A 233 -11.48 -5.40 11.15
C ALA A 233 -12.82 -5.43 10.40
N VAL A 234 -12.87 -6.01 9.19
CA VAL A 234 -14.06 -5.99 8.32
C VAL A 234 -14.93 -7.22 8.48
N GLY A 235 -14.34 -8.35 8.80
CA GLY A 235 -15.15 -9.55 8.90
C GLY A 235 -14.40 -10.80 9.31
N LEU A 236 -15.17 -11.84 9.50
CA LEU A 236 -14.70 -13.19 9.76
C LEU A 236 -14.28 -13.84 8.43
N ASP A 237 -13.34 -14.77 8.50
CA ASP A 237 -13.00 -15.62 7.37
C ASP A 237 -14.20 -16.49 6.98
N ARG A 238 -14.54 -16.53 5.71
CA ARG A 238 -15.63 -17.32 5.18
C ARG A 238 -15.10 -18.69 4.78
N VAL A 239 -15.58 -19.75 5.45
CA VAL A 239 -15.29 -21.12 5.09
C VAL A 239 -16.47 -21.71 4.33
N ARG A 240 -16.26 -22.11 3.08
CA ARG A 240 -17.24 -22.86 2.29
C ARG A 240 -16.88 -24.35 2.35
N LEU A 241 -17.85 -25.18 2.72
CA LEU A 241 -17.71 -26.62 2.84
C LEU A 241 -18.75 -27.32 1.98
N HIS A 242 -18.37 -28.45 1.41
CA HIS A 242 -19.32 -29.42 0.82
C HIS A 242 -19.01 -30.78 1.40
N THR A 243 -20.03 -31.45 1.92
CA THR A 243 -19.88 -32.74 2.60
C THR A 243 -20.80 -33.78 1.95
N THR A 244 -20.70 -35.03 2.36
CA THR A 244 -21.63 -36.08 1.89
C THR A 244 -23.02 -35.93 2.50
N ASP A 245 -23.18 -35.13 3.58
CA ASP A 245 -24.44 -34.81 4.23
C ASP A 245 -24.36 -33.37 4.81
N ASP A 246 -24.73 -32.42 3.97
CA ASP A 246 -24.63 -31.00 4.31
C ASP A 246 -25.64 -30.60 5.41
N GLU A 247 -26.82 -31.21 5.43
CA GLU A 247 -27.85 -30.89 6.42
C GLU A 247 -27.43 -31.34 7.83
N PHE A 248 -26.94 -32.59 7.95
CA PHE A 248 -26.37 -33.09 9.21
C PHE A 248 -25.16 -32.24 9.67
N THR A 249 -24.31 -31.85 8.74
CA THR A 249 -23.14 -30.99 9.05
C THR A 249 -23.57 -29.65 9.60
N VAL A 250 -24.54 -28.96 8.99
CA VAL A 250 -25.08 -27.69 9.50
C VAL A 250 -25.63 -27.82 10.92
N GLN A 251 -26.40 -28.88 11.19
CA GLN A 251 -26.92 -29.17 12.53
C GLN A 251 -25.80 -29.42 13.54
N THR A 252 -24.78 -30.15 13.16
CA THR A 252 -23.59 -30.42 14.00
C THR A 252 -22.83 -29.14 14.35
N LEU A 253 -22.60 -28.29 13.36
CA LEU A 253 -21.92 -27.00 13.55
C LEU A 253 -22.76 -26.05 14.41
N ALA A 254 -24.06 -26.00 14.18
CA ALA A 254 -24.98 -25.20 15.01
C ALA A 254 -24.99 -25.68 16.48
N ALA A 255 -24.96 -26.99 16.73
CA ALA A 255 -24.85 -27.54 18.08
C ALA A 255 -23.53 -27.18 18.77
N ALA A 256 -22.46 -26.97 18.02
CA ALA A 256 -21.16 -26.47 18.50
C ALA A 256 -21.12 -24.95 18.69
N GLY A 257 -22.23 -24.24 18.43
CA GLY A 257 -22.34 -22.77 18.59
C GLY A 257 -21.85 -21.96 17.40
N LEU A 258 -21.63 -22.60 16.24
CA LEU A 258 -21.26 -21.92 15.00
C LEU A 258 -22.50 -21.56 14.19
N SER A 259 -22.53 -20.35 13.62
CA SER A 259 -23.54 -19.97 12.65
C SER A 259 -23.16 -20.58 11.28
N ALA A 260 -23.87 -21.64 10.87
CA ALA A 260 -23.68 -22.30 9.60
C ALA A 260 -25.01 -22.38 8.84
N TRP A 261 -24.97 -22.23 7.52
CA TRP A 261 -26.13 -22.39 6.64
C TRP A 261 -25.70 -22.84 5.25
N VAL A 262 -26.64 -23.36 4.45
CA VAL A 262 -26.39 -23.71 3.05
C VAL A 262 -26.65 -22.49 2.16
N ASP A 263 -25.68 -22.14 1.33
CA ASP A 263 -25.71 -21.07 0.35
C ASP A 263 -25.14 -21.58 -0.98
N GLU A 264 -25.93 -21.48 -2.05
CA GLU A 264 -25.54 -21.97 -3.39
C GLU A 264 -25.01 -23.44 -3.38
N GLY A 265 -25.62 -24.32 -2.60
CA GLY A 265 -25.22 -25.73 -2.52
C GLY A 265 -23.93 -26.01 -1.76
N SER A 266 -23.47 -25.07 -0.94
CA SER A 266 -22.32 -25.23 -0.05
C SER A 266 -22.66 -24.75 1.36
N ILE A 267 -22.11 -25.40 2.38
CA ILE A 267 -22.20 -24.91 3.75
C ILE A 267 -21.30 -23.70 3.90
N VAL A 268 -21.81 -22.63 4.47
CA VAL A 268 -21.04 -21.42 4.79
C VAL A 268 -20.92 -21.29 6.30
N VAL A 269 -19.70 -21.11 6.76
CA VAL A 269 -19.36 -20.83 8.18
C VAL A 269 -18.41 -19.63 8.21
N TYR A 270 -18.58 -18.75 9.21
CA TYR A 270 -17.65 -17.66 9.45
C TYR A 270 -16.80 -17.93 10.70
N LEU A 271 -15.48 -17.81 10.56
CA LEU A 271 -14.49 -17.98 11.63
C LEU A 271 -13.69 -16.69 11.84
N PRO A 272 -13.34 -16.35 13.10
CA PRO A 272 -12.47 -15.18 13.38
C PRO A 272 -11.07 -15.29 12.74
N ASP A 273 -10.51 -16.49 12.70
CA ASP A 273 -9.19 -16.81 12.13
C ASP A 273 -9.22 -18.26 11.62
N ALA A 274 -9.54 -18.43 10.34
CA ALA A 274 -9.66 -19.77 9.77
C ALA A 274 -8.33 -20.54 9.79
N GLU A 275 -7.16 -19.89 9.72
CA GLU A 275 -5.87 -20.60 9.80
C GLU A 275 -5.69 -21.34 11.13
N ARG A 276 -6.12 -20.72 12.20
CA ARG A 276 -6.01 -21.31 13.55
C ARG A 276 -7.16 -22.24 13.86
N GLU A 277 -8.34 -21.91 13.37
CA GLU A 277 -9.58 -22.58 13.79
C GLU A 277 -10.03 -23.68 12.81
N VAL A 278 -9.44 -23.79 11.60
CA VAL A 278 -9.84 -24.79 10.61
C VAL A 278 -9.67 -26.23 11.14
N SER A 279 -8.60 -26.52 11.86
CA SER A 279 -8.38 -27.85 12.44
C SER A 279 -9.44 -28.21 13.47
N TRP A 280 -9.86 -27.23 14.27
CA TRP A 280 -10.97 -27.41 15.22
C TRP A 280 -12.29 -27.57 14.48
N LEU A 281 -12.60 -26.74 13.47
CA LEU A 281 -13.79 -26.89 12.63
C LEU A 281 -13.88 -28.29 12.01
N LEU A 282 -12.79 -28.79 11.45
CA LEU A 282 -12.74 -30.11 10.83
C LEU A 282 -12.97 -31.25 11.87
N SER A 283 -12.54 -31.07 13.10
CA SER A 283 -12.75 -32.05 14.18
C SER A 283 -14.23 -32.20 14.58
N LEU A 284 -15.05 -31.18 14.32
CA LEU A 284 -16.51 -31.23 14.57
C LEU A 284 -17.28 -31.99 13.49
N ILE A 285 -16.76 -32.03 12.26
CA ILE A 285 -17.43 -32.64 11.11
C ILE A 285 -17.16 -34.14 11.10
N ARG A 286 -18.21 -34.91 11.19
CA ARG A 286 -18.13 -36.40 11.31
C ARG A 286 -18.45 -37.15 10.02
N VAL A 287 -18.73 -36.42 8.94
CA VAL A 287 -18.99 -36.95 7.62
C VAL A 287 -17.86 -36.59 6.65
N PRO A 288 -17.63 -37.34 5.57
CA PRO A 288 -16.60 -37.01 4.59
C PRO A 288 -16.81 -35.65 3.98
N ILE A 289 -15.72 -34.84 3.95
CA ILE A 289 -15.69 -33.55 3.32
C ILE A 289 -15.28 -33.72 1.87
N LEU A 290 -16.12 -33.26 0.94
CA LEU A 290 -15.90 -33.36 -0.51
C LEU A 290 -15.06 -32.21 -1.03
N SER A 291 -15.30 -31.01 -0.48
CA SER A 291 -14.50 -29.82 -0.78
C SER A 291 -14.52 -28.83 0.39
N MET A 292 -13.46 -28.06 0.50
CA MET A 292 -13.36 -26.93 1.44
C MET A 292 -12.63 -25.80 0.77
N ASN A 293 -13.15 -24.58 0.93
CA ASN A 293 -12.52 -23.36 0.49
C ASN A 293 -12.59 -22.32 1.63
N VAL A 294 -11.45 -21.72 1.95
CA VAL A 294 -11.36 -20.64 2.93
C VAL A 294 -11.17 -19.34 2.18
N GLN A 295 -12.13 -18.44 2.30
CA GLN A 295 -12.09 -17.12 1.69
C GLN A 295 -11.92 -16.08 2.79
N ARG A 296 -10.76 -15.44 2.82
CA ARG A 296 -10.49 -14.31 3.72
C ARG A 296 -11.07 -13.03 3.15
N PRO A 297 -11.44 -12.07 4.01
CA PRO A 297 -11.78 -10.73 3.55
C PRO A 297 -10.68 -10.18 2.64
N SER A 298 -11.05 -9.65 1.49
CA SER A 298 -10.16 -8.97 0.57
C SER A 298 -10.00 -7.49 0.96
N LEU A 299 -9.02 -6.80 0.40
CA LEU A 299 -8.95 -5.34 0.52
C LEU A 299 -10.10 -4.63 -0.19
N ASP A 300 -10.75 -5.28 -1.18
CA ASP A 300 -11.99 -4.78 -1.78
C ASP A 300 -13.12 -4.72 -0.75
N ASP A 301 -13.29 -5.79 0.06
CA ASP A 301 -14.28 -5.83 1.14
C ASP A 301 -13.97 -4.76 2.20
N VAL A 302 -12.69 -4.59 2.55
CA VAL A 302 -12.22 -3.52 3.46
C VAL A 302 -12.59 -2.16 2.90
N PHE A 303 -12.28 -1.92 1.64
CA PHE A 303 -12.56 -0.64 0.98
C PHE A 303 -14.07 -0.32 0.98
N LEU A 304 -14.90 -1.27 0.57
CA LEU A 304 -16.36 -1.11 0.60
C LEU A 304 -16.86 -0.80 2.01
N HIS A 305 -16.41 -1.56 3.01
CA HIS A 305 -16.82 -1.36 4.40
C HIS A 305 -16.53 0.05 4.94
N PHE A 306 -15.32 0.58 4.69
CA PHE A 306 -14.93 1.90 5.19
C PHE A 306 -15.52 3.05 4.36
N THR A 307 -15.77 2.84 3.05
CA THR A 307 -16.34 3.88 2.18
C THR A 307 -17.86 3.99 2.31
N GLU A 308 -18.59 2.88 2.45
CA GLU A 308 -20.03 2.90 2.71
C GLU A 308 -20.35 3.54 4.06
N ARG A 309 -19.56 3.28 5.10
CA ARG A 309 -19.69 3.94 6.40
C ARG A 309 -19.47 5.45 6.31
N SER A 310 -18.53 5.88 5.51
CA SER A 310 -18.26 7.32 5.30
C SER A 310 -19.39 8.04 4.57
N LEU A 311 -20.10 7.33 3.68
CA LEU A 311 -21.23 7.90 2.90
C LEU A 311 -22.56 7.85 3.65
N ALA A 312 -22.75 6.86 4.52
CA ALA A 312 -24.04 6.61 5.18
C ALA A 312 -24.29 7.42 6.47
N GLY A 313 -23.28 8.10 7.02
CA GLY A 313 -23.43 8.95 8.22
C GLY A 313 -23.96 8.23 9.48
N ASN A 314 -24.18 6.90 9.44
CA ASN A 314 -24.69 6.13 10.56
C ASN A 314 -24.29 4.65 10.45
N PRO A 315 -23.69 4.03 11.47
CA PRO A 315 -23.22 2.65 11.39
C PRO A 315 -24.39 1.65 11.45
N LYS A 316 -24.55 0.81 10.42
CA LYS A 316 -25.24 -0.47 10.60
C LYS A 316 -24.45 -1.29 11.64
N PRO A 317 -25.10 -1.91 12.62
CA PRO A 317 -24.41 -2.69 13.63
C PRO A 317 -23.66 -3.86 12.98
N ALA A 318 -22.36 -4.00 13.32
CA ALA A 318 -21.58 -5.17 12.98
C ALA A 318 -22.27 -6.45 13.48
N PRO A 319 -22.14 -7.61 12.79
CA PRO A 319 -22.57 -8.88 13.36
C PRO A 319 -21.90 -9.03 14.73
N ARG A 320 -22.71 -9.29 15.77
CA ARG A 320 -22.26 -9.35 17.17
C ARG A 320 -21.16 -10.42 17.28
N ALA A 321 -19.97 -9.97 17.70
CA ALA A 321 -18.94 -10.87 18.18
C ALA A 321 -19.52 -11.71 19.31
N ILE A 322 -19.36 -13.02 19.19
CA ILE A 322 -19.76 -13.97 20.23
C ILE A 322 -18.84 -13.69 21.42
N THR A 323 -19.45 -13.30 22.54
CA THR A 323 -18.84 -13.02 23.82
C THR A 323 -17.89 -14.16 24.23
N GLN A 324 -16.68 -13.79 24.63
CA GLN A 324 -15.70 -14.68 25.26
C GLN A 324 -16.36 -15.57 26.31
N ARG A 325 -16.17 -16.88 26.19
CA ARG A 325 -16.44 -17.80 27.28
C ARG A 325 -15.49 -17.50 28.41
N GLY A 326 -16.05 -17.12 29.55
CA GLY A 326 -15.32 -16.94 30.78
C GLY A 326 -14.58 -18.22 31.17
N ASP A 327 -13.34 -18.05 31.58
CA ASP A 327 -12.60 -19.00 32.38
C ASP A 327 -13.40 -19.32 33.66
N THR A 328 -13.80 -20.57 33.81
CA THR A 328 -14.14 -21.13 35.11
C THR A 328 -13.48 -22.48 35.27
N ARG A 329 -12.41 -22.46 36.06
CA ARG A 329 -11.81 -23.53 36.89
C ARG A 329 -11.64 -24.93 36.29
#